data_599b1dc43d88ee1c2a19d714ab23455e
#
_entry.id   599b1dc43d88ee1c2a19d714ab23455e
#
_cell.length_a   1.000
_cell.length_b   1.000
_cell.length_c   1.000
_cell.angle_alpha   90.00
_cell.angle_beta   90.00
_cell.angle_gamma   90.00
#
_symmetry.space_group_name_H-M   'P 1'
#
loop_
_entity.id
_entity.type
_entity.pdbx_description
1 polymer ?
#
loop_
_entity_poly.entity_id
_entity_poly.type
_entity_poly.pdbx_seq_one_letter_code
_entity_poly.pdbx_strand_id
1 'polypeptide(L)'
;MKRPLLIFTSLAIFQLLLFLIIGHSTPKDLGERAEEALEYCKKNGYSTDYCLLVDYGRHSGRVRFFLWDFEKEKPVLKSLCAHGCGKGSTARKPVFSNEPESFCSSLGHYRVGREKIMSKPKGRKALLLYGKVKTNNNALKRGILIHPVSLPNFSIYPLMIPVKAHKILGHKIRPYSEGCITI
;
A
#
# COMPACT_ATOMS: atom_id res chain seq x y z
N MET A 1 18.28 -6.78 -43.10
CA MET A 1 18.71 -6.67 -41.68
C MET A 1 17.68 -5.99 -40.73
N LYS A 2 16.35 -6.13 -40.92
CA LYS A 2 15.32 -5.48 -40.05
C LYS A 2 14.60 -6.42 -39.10
N ARG A 3 14.81 -7.74 -39.15
CA ARG A 3 14.11 -8.75 -38.32
C ARG A 3 14.49 -8.79 -36.82
N PRO A 4 15.75 -8.60 -36.38
CA PRO A 4 16.08 -8.69 -34.97
C PRO A 4 15.43 -7.57 -34.12
N LEU A 5 15.30 -6.35 -34.66
CA LEU A 5 14.67 -5.23 -33.94
C LEU A 5 13.19 -5.49 -33.62
N LEU A 6 12.46 -6.08 -34.57
CA LEU A 6 11.05 -6.45 -34.38
C LEU A 6 10.86 -7.54 -33.29
N ILE A 7 11.78 -8.50 -33.21
CA ILE A 7 11.74 -9.56 -32.20
C ILE A 7 12.02 -8.96 -30.80
N PHE A 8 13.00 -8.08 -30.68
CA PHE A 8 13.30 -7.42 -29.41
C PHE A 8 12.16 -6.52 -28.91
N THR A 9 11.51 -5.77 -29.83
CA THR A 9 10.37 -4.92 -29.46
C THR A 9 9.16 -5.74 -29.04
N SER A 10 8.85 -6.85 -29.73
CA SER A 10 7.73 -7.74 -29.35
C SER A 10 7.95 -8.44 -28.02
N LEU A 11 9.18 -8.88 -27.72
CA LEU A 11 9.54 -9.48 -26.45
C LEU A 11 9.43 -8.47 -25.28
N ALA A 12 9.89 -7.24 -25.48
CA ALA A 12 9.79 -6.17 -24.50
C ALA A 12 8.33 -5.80 -24.19
N ILE A 13 7.48 -5.71 -25.23
CA ILE A 13 6.04 -5.48 -25.08
C ILE A 13 5.39 -6.64 -24.35
N PHE A 14 5.70 -7.88 -24.69
CA PHE A 14 5.18 -9.07 -24.00
C PHE A 14 5.57 -9.09 -22.52
N GLN A 15 6.84 -8.79 -22.20
CA GLN A 15 7.30 -8.70 -20.82
C GLN A 15 6.61 -7.58 -20.05
N LEU A 16 6.37 -6.42 -20.68
CA LEU A 16 5.63 -5.33 -20.07
C LEU A 16 4.18 -5.71 -19.79
N LEU A 17 3.50 -6.34 -20.74
CA LEU A 17 2.13 -6.82 -20.58
C LEU A 17 2.03 -7.88 -19.47
N LEU A 18 2.96 -8.84 -19.44
CA LEU A 18 3.03 -9.85 -18.40
C LEU A 18 3.25 -9.23 -17.01
N PHE A 19 4.14 -8.24 -16.92
CA PHE A 19 4.38 -7.48 -15.69
C PHE A 19 3.13 -6.73 -15.22
N LEU A 20 2.39 -6.09 -16.13
CA LEU A 20 1.14 -5.41 -15.82
C LEU A 20 0.06 -6.39 -15.33
N ILE A 21 -0.12 -7.51 -16.01
CA ILE A 21 -1.10 -8.54 -15.62
C ILE A 21 -0.77 -9.11 -14.23
N ILE A 22 0.48 -9.52 -14.01
CA ILE A 22 0.92 -10.08 -12.73
C ILE A 22 0.87 -9.03 -11.62
N GLY A 23 1.23 -7.77 -11.95
CA GLY A 23 1.19 -6.66 -11.00
C GLY A 23 -0.21 -6.36 -10.48
N HIS A 24 -1.25 -6.58 -11.31
CA HIS A 24 -2.65 -6.28 -10.99
C HIS A 24 -3.45 -7.51 -10.50
N SER A 25 -2.85 -8.69 -10.43
CA SER A 25 -3.54 -9.88 -9.95
C SER A 25 -4.04 -9.71 -8.50
N THR A 26 -5.23 -10.22 -8.23
CA THR A 26 -5.78 -10.30 -6.86
C THR A 26 -5.18 -11.51 -6.15
N PRO A 27 -4.81 -11.42 -4.85
CA PRO A 27 -4.40 -12.59 -4.05
C PRO A 27 -5.50 -13.65 -4.02
N LYS A 28 -5.15 -14.93 -4.08
CA LYS A 28 -6.12 -16.03 -4.04
C LYS A 28 -6.84 -16.13 -2.70
N ASP A 29 -6.15 -15.80 -1.61
CA ASP A 29 -6.62 -15.81 -0.22
C ASP A 29 -7.31 -14.51 0.21
N LEU A 30 -7.56 -13.57 -0.72
CA LEU A 30 -8.14 -12.27 -0.36
C LEU A 30 -9.57 -12.41 0.17
N GLY A 31 -10.35 -13.37 -0.35
CA GLY A 31 -11.70 -13.67 0.13
C GLY A 31 -11.69 -14.16 1.58
N GLU A 32 -10.85 -15.13 1.89
CA GLU A 32 -10.70 -15.68 3.26
C GLU A 32 -10.32 -14.57 4.26
N ARG A 33 -9.40 -13.70 3.89
CA ARG A 33 -9.03 -12.54 4.71
C ARG A 33 -10.17 -11.53 4.87
N ALA A 34 -11.02 -11.40 3.88
CA ALA A 34 -12.20 -10.54 3.97
C ALA A 34 -13.26 -11.15 4.92
N GLU A 35 -13.45 -12.46 4.92
CA GLU A 35 -14.31 -13.17 5.86
C GLU A 35 -13.82 -12.98 7.32
N GLU A 36 -12.52 -13.18 7.57
CA GLU A 36 -11.90 -12.91 8.86
C GLU A 36 -12.14 -11.45 9.31
N ALA A 37 -12.00 -10.49 8.37
CA ALA A 37 -12.27 -9.09 8.64
C ALA A 37 -13.75 -8.81 8.95
N LEU A 38 -14.68 -9.48 8.25
CA LEU A 38 -16.13 -9.38 8.49
C LEU A 38 -16.48 -9.88 9.89
N GLU A 39 -15.96 -11.03 10.29
CA GLU A 39 -16.16 -11.57 11.63
C GLU A 39 -15.62 -10.62 12.71
N TYR A 40 -14.43 -10.06 12.48
CA TYR A 40 -13.86 -9.06 13.36
C TYR A 40 -14.76 -7.81 13.45
N CYS A 41 -15.29 -7.33 12.33
CA CYS A 41 -16.22 -6.18 12.30
C CYS A 41 -17.49 -6.48 13.11
N LYS A 42 -18.14 -7.63 12.87
CA LYS A 42 -19.34 -8.07 13.61
C LYS A 42 -19.08 -8.13 15.11
N LYS A 43 -17.99 -8.77 15.52
CA LYS A 43 -17.62 -8.95 16.93
C LYS A 43 -17.38 -7.62 17.65
N ASN A 44 -16.87 -6.60 16.96
CA ASN A 44 -16.48 -5.32 17.54
C ASN A 44 -17.44 -4.18 17.24
N GLY A 45 -18.61 -4.45 16.62
CA GLY A 45 -19.62 -3.45 16.31
C GLY A 45 -19.19 -2.41 15.26
N TYR A 46 -18.34 -2.81 14.30
CA TYR A 46 -17.96 -2.00 13.16
C TYR A 46 -18.92 -2.19 11.99
N SER A 47 -18.89 -1.27 11.01
CA SER A 47 -19.64 -1.43 9.76
C SER A 47 -19.25 -2.74 9.06
N THR A 48 -20.25 -3.39 8.48
CA THR A 48 -20.14 -4.60 7.69
C THR A 48 -20.38 -4.35 6.19
N ASP A 49 -20.28 -3.10 5.75
CA ASP A 49 -20.43 -2.74 4.34
C ASP A 49 -19.10 -2.93 3.59
N TYR A 50 -18.01 -2.40 4.16
CA TYR A 50 -16.69 -2.40 3.55
C TYR A 50 -15.57 -2.63 4.55
N CYS A 51 -14.47 -3.23 4.07
CA CYS A 51 -13.19 -3.18 4.77
C CYS A 51 -12.04 -2.80 3.83
N LEU A 52 -10.94 -2.33 4.42
CA LEU A 52 -9.68 -2.10 3.71
C LEU A 52 -8.71 -3.23 4.05
N LEU A 53 -8.21 -3.90 3.03
CA LEU A 53 -7.22 -4.97 3.15
C LEU A 53 -5.90 -4.51 2.54
N VAL A 54 -4.81 -4.68 3.27
CA VAL A 54 -3.45 -4.34 2.79
C VAL A 54 -2.56 -5.56 2.92
N ASP A 55 -2.13 -6.11 1.80
CA ASP A 55 -1.26 -7.28 1.76
C ASP A 55 0.21 -6.87 1.62
N TYR A 56 0.87 -6.66 2.74
CA TYR A 56 2.30 -6.35 2.80
C TYR A 56 3.23 -7.53 2.48
N GLY A 57 2.72 -8.74 2.33
CA GLY A 57 3.48 -9.88 1.80
C GLY A 57 3.82 -9.74 0.32
N ARG A 58 3.08 -8.89 -0.40
CA ARG A 58 3.34 -8.61 -1.81
C ARG A 58 4.37 -7.49 -1.97
N HIS A 59 5.15 -7.60 -3.05
CA HIS A 59 6.06 -6.53 -3.47
C HIS A 59 5.30 -5.21 -3.65
N SER A 60 5.86 -4.09 -3.20
CA SER A 60 5.19 -2.78 -3.23
C SER A 60 4.87 -2.24 -4.64
N GLY A 61 5.51 -2.77 -5.68
CA GLY A 61 5.17 -2.53 -7.08
C GLY A 61 3.98 -3.37 -7.59
N ARG A 62 3.32 -4.16 -6.73
CA ARG A 62 2.09 -4.89 -7.06
C ARG A 62 0.91 -4.28 -6.34
N VAL A 63 -0.27 -4.44 -6.92
CA VAL A 63 -1.52 -4.11 -6.25
C VAL A 63 -1.63 -4.91 -4.96
N ARG A 64 -1.74 -4.23 -3.83
CA ARG A 64 -1.78 -4.80 -2.49
C ARG A 64 -2.65 -4.03 -1.49
N PHE A 65 -3.37 -3.02 -1.96
CA PHE A 65 -4.40 -2.29 -1.22
C PHE A 65 -5.74 -2.54 -1.91
N PHE A 66 -6.75 -2.96 -1.14
CA PHE A 66 -8.06 -3.35 -1.63
C PHE A 66 -9.14 -2.75 -0.74
N LEU A 67 -10.14 -2.12 -1.34
CA LEU A 67 -11.43 -1.85 -0.71
C LEU A 67 -12.34 -3.01 -1.05
N TRP A 68 -12.69 -3.82 -0.07
CA TRP A 68 -13.56 -4.97 -0.20
C TRP A 68 -14.99 -4.58 0.15
N ASP A 69 -15.92 -4.95 -0.69
CA ASP A 69 -17.36 -4.82 -0.50
C ASP A 69 -17.88 -6.17 0.00
N PHE A 70 -18.41 -6.20 1.22
CA PHE A 70 -18.86 -7.45 1.84
C PHE A 70 -20.15 -7.98 1.22
N GLU A 71 -21.04 -7.12 0.73
CA GLU A 71 -22.26 -7.53 0.04
C GLU A 71 -21.95 -8.17 -1.31
N LYS A 72 -21.01 -7.57 -2.07
CA LYS A 72 -20.61 -8.06 -3.39
C LYS A 72 -19.54 -9.15 -3.36
N GLU A 73 -19.00 -9.45 -2.19
CA GLU A 73 -17.93 -10.42 -1.97
C GLU A 73 -16.72 -10.25 -2.91
N LYS A 74 -16.36 -8.99 -3.20
CA LYS A 74 -15.26 -8.66 -4.11
C LYS A 74 -14.61 -7.32 -3.81
N PRO A 75 -13.35 -7.13 -4.25
CA PRO A 75 -12.72 -5.82 -4.17
C PRO A 75 -13.33 -4.86 -5.20
N VAL A 76 -13.85 -3.71 -4.74
CA VAL A 76 -14.42 -2.65 -5.58
C VAL A 76 -13.39 -1.57 -5.92
N LEU A 77 -12.27 -1.52 -5.18
CA LEU A 77 -11.12 -0.67 -5.49
C LEU A 77 -9.83 -1.45 -5.23
N LYS A 78 -8.88 -1.27 -6.12
CA LYS A 78 -7.54 -1.89 -6.04
C LYS A 78 -6.49 -0.82 -6.31
N SER A 79 -5.43 -0.78 -5.51
CA SER A 79 -4.34 0.20 -5.69
C SER A 79 -2.97 -0.37 -5.31
N LEU A 80 -1.95 0.30 -5.80
CA LEU A 80 -0.62 0.21 -5.23
C LEU A 80 -0.64 0.82 -3.83
N CYS A 81 0.31 0.43 -2.99
CA CYS A 81 0.41 0.96 -1.65
C CYS A 81 1.87 0.98 -1.19
N ALA A 82 2.35 2.12 -0.73
CA ALA A 82 3.66 2.18 -0.08
C ALA A 82 3.56 1.75 1.38
N HIS A 83 4.67 1.29 1.93
CA HIS A 83 4.87 0.99 3.34
C HIS A 83 5.98 1.86 3.93
N GLY A 84 6.14 1.81 5.25
CA GLY A 84 7.15 2.58 5.97
C GLY A 84 8.58 2.29 5.53
N CYS A 85 9.40 3.33 5.48
CA CYS A 85 10.80 3.27 5.05
C CYS A 85 11.79 2.95 6.18
N GLY A 86 11.30 2.47 7.34
CA GLY A 86 12.13 2.18 8.49
C GLY A 86 13.33 1.28 8.18
N LYS A 87 14.32 1.31 9.06
CA LYS A 87 15.62 0.63 8.85
C LYS A 87 15.41 -0.83 8.47
N GLY A 88 16.03 -1.24 7.34
CA GLY A 88 15.94 -2.59 6.82
C GLY A 88 14.74 -2.86 5.89
N SER A 89 13.76 -1.96 5.80
CA SER A 89 12.64 -2.09 4.87
C SER A 89 13.08 -1.99 3.42
N THR A 90 12.52 -2.87 2.60
CA THR A 90 12.71 -2.87 1.13
C THR A 90 11.37 -3.06 0.43
N ALA A 91 11.28 -2.76 -0.86
CA ALA A 91 10.07 -2.94 -1.65
C ALA A 91 9.47 -4.36 -1.57
N ARG A 92 10.33 -5.37 -1.36
CA ARG A 92 9.95 -6.79 -1.27
C ARG A 92 9.77 -7.28 0.16
N LYS A 93 10.53 -6.72 1.11
CA LYS A 93 10.54 -7.17 2.51
C LYS A 93 10.39 -5.95 3.41
N PRO A 94 9.17 -5.55 3.74
CA PRO A 94 8.93 -4.50 4.72
C PRO A 94 9.37 -4.95 6.12
N VAL A 95 9.87 -4.02 6.92
CA VAL A 95 10.06 -4.20 8.35
C VAL A 95 8.91 -3.52 9.07
N PHE A 96 8.37 -4.16 10.10
CA PHE A 96 7.23 -3.67 10.86
C PHE A 96 7.65 -3.29 12.28
N SER A 97 7.11 -2.19 12.77
CA SER A 97 7.32 -1.73 14.15
C SER A 97 6.19 -0.83 14.59
N ASN A 98 5.86 -0.89 15.88
CA ASN A 98 4.91 0.01 16.52
C ASN A 98 5.59 1.15 17.30
N GLU A 99 6.93 1.16 17.32
CA GLU A 99 7.69 2.18 18.04
C GLU A 99 7.61 3.55 17.34
N PRO A 100 7.44 4.64 18.11
CA PRO A 100 7.57 5.99 17.59
C PRO A 100 8.91 6.19 16.86
N GLU A 101 8.90 7.02 15.82
CA GLU A 101 10.08 7.38 15.01
C GLU A 101 10.77 6.20 14.30
N SER A 102 10.21 5.00 14.36
CA SER A 102 10.74 3.85 13.60
C SER A 102 10.60 3.99 12.09
N PHE A 103 9.71 4.86 11.62
CA PHE A 103 9.32 5.02 10.22
C PHE A 103 8.81 3.73 9.55
N CYS A 104 8.55 2.69 10.34
CA CYS A 104 8.00 1.42 9.87
C CYS A 104 6.47 1.47 9.84
N SER A 105 5.84 0.73 8.94
CA SER A 105 4.43 0.38 9.10
C SER A 105 4.24 -0.57 10.27
N SER A 106 3.05 -0.63 10.84
CA SER A 106 2.68 -1.60 11.87
C SER A 106 1.56 -2.50 11.37
N LEU A 107 1.57 -3.76 11.79
CA LEU A 107 0.58 -4.76 11.40
C LEU A 107 -0.58 -4.81 12.37
N GLY A 108 -1.72 -5.31 11.92
CA GLY A 108 -2.88 -5.61 12.73
C GLY A 108 -4.16 -4.91 12.27
N HIS A 109 -5.19 -5.00 13.10
CA HIS A 109 -6.49 -4.38 12.84
C HIS A 109 -6.46 -2.89 13.14
N TYR A 110 -7.09 -2.12 12.28
CA TYR A 110 -7.25 -0.68 12.44
C TYR A 110 -8.71 -0.31 12.30
N ARG A 111 -9.16 0.64 13.13
CA ARG A 111 -10.39 1.38 12.84
C ARG A 111 -10.04 2.59 12.00
N VAL A 112 -10.66 2.72 10.84
CA VAL A 112 -10.59 3.94 10.03
C VAL A 112 -11.40 5.03 10.73
N GLY A 113 -10.78 6.17 10.92
CA GLY A 113 -11.37 7.30 11.60
C GLY A 113 -11.81 8.41 10.66
N ARG A 114 -12.00 9.60 11.23
CA ARG A 114 -12.43 10.78 10.48
C ARG A 114 -11.38 11.25 9.48
N GLU A 115 -11.86 11.98 8.49
CA GLU A 115 -11.02 12.73 7.56
C GLU A 115 -10.17 13.78 8.29
N LYS A 116 -8.95 13.96 7.84
CA LYS A 116 -8.01 14.98 8.28
C LYS A 116 -7.44 15.70 7.07
N ILE A 117 -7.38 17.01 7.13
CA ILE A 117 -6.66 17.79 6.13
C ILE A 117 -5.17 17.81 6.50
N MET A 118 -4.34 17.40 5.57
CA MET A 118 -2.89 17.35 5.77
C MET A 118 -2.28 18.74 5.65
N SER A 119 -1.30 19.03 6.52
CA SER A 119 -0.48 20.25 6.42
C SER A 119 0.59 20.14 5.34
N LYS A 120 1.08 18.91 5.09
CA LYS A 120 2.09 18.61 4.06
C LYS A 120 1.75 17.28 3.36
N PRO A 121 1.47 17.28 2.03
CA PRO A 121 1.18 18.46 1.19
C PRO A 121 -0.12 19.14 1.62
N LYS A 122 -0.11 20.47 1.64
CA LYS A 122 -1.23 21.28 2.11
C LYS A 122 -2.53 20.97 1.36
N GLY A 123 -3.62 20.82 2.10
CA GLY A 123 -4.97 20.67 1.56
C GLY A 123 -5.34 19.25 1.13
N ARG A 124 -4.45 18.26 1.20
CA ARG A 124 -4.79 16.87 0.89
C ARG A 124 -5.57 16.23 2.02
N LYS A 125 -6.54 15.44 1.63
CA LYS A 125 -7.36 14.64 2.56
C LYS A 125 -6.65 13.35 2.93
N ALA A 126 -6.75 12.97 4.18
CA ALA A 126 -6.24 11.71 4.72
C ALA A 126 -7.24 11.13 5.71
N LEU A 127 -7.20 9.84 5.96
CA LEU A 127 -8.00 9.18 6.96
C LEU A 127 -7.13 8.80 8.17
N LEU A 128 -7.58 9.15 9.35
CA LEU A 128 -6.93 8.75 10.61
C LEU A 128 -7.05 7.24 10.80
N LEU A 129 -5.99 6.61 11.33
CA LEU A 129 -6.00 5.21 11.70
C LEU A 129 -5.82 5.03 13.19
N TYR A 130 -6.75 4.27 13.80
CA TYR A 130 -6.70 3.89 15.20
C TYR A 130 -6.33 2.41 15.30
N GLY A 131 -5.12 2.12 15.77
CA GLY A 131 -4.67 0.74 15.99
C GLY A 131 -5.50 0.06 17.09
N LYS A 132 -5.87 -1.19 16.85
CA LYS A 132 -6.80 -1.94 17.71
C LYS A 132 -6.14 -3.13 18.39
N VAL A 133 -4.87 -3.38 18.13
CA VAL A 133 -4.09 -4.48 18.70
C VAL A 133 -2.73 -3.98 19.19
N LYS A 134 -2.06 -4.79 20.01
CA LYS A 134 -0.78 -4.44 20.65
C LYS A 134 0.32 -4.04 19.65
N THR A 135 0.30 -4.65 18.46
CA THR A 135 1.29 -4.39 17.41
C THR A 135 1.10 -3.06 16.68
N ASN A 136 0.00 -2.33 16.92
CA ASN A 136 -0.30 -1.05 16.26
C ASN A 136 -1.00 -0.01 17.15
N ASN A 137 -1.09 -0.23 18.45
CA ASN A 137 -1.82 0.65 19.37
C ASN A 137 -1.24 2.09 19.45
N ASN A 138 0.01 2.30 19.03
CA ASN A 138 0.63 3.61 18.91
C ASN A 138 0.28 4.35 17.60
N ALA A 139 -0.53 3.77 16.72
CA ALA A 139 -0.80 4.33 15.39
C ALA A 139 -1.26 5.80 15.43
N LEU A 140 -2.22 6.13 16.30
CA LEU A 140 -2.70 7.50 16.44
C LEU A 140 -1.60 8.44 16.95
N LYS A 141 -0.85 8.05 17.98
CA LYS A 141 0.28 8.81 18.54
C LYS A 141 1.38 9.04 17.51
N ARG A 142 1.63 8.04 16.67
CA ARG A 142 2.59 8.08 15.55
C ARG A 142 2.09 8.87 14.33
N GLY A 143 0.81 9.30 14.32
CA GLY A 143 0.21 10.00 13.20
C GLY A 143 0.05 9.13 11.95
N ILE A 144 -0.21 7.83 12.11
CA ILE A 144 -0.41 6.91 10.99
C ILE A 144 -1.76 7.20 10.31
N LEU A 145 -1.71 7.39 9.00
CA LEU A 145 -2.82 7.79 8.15
C LEU A 145 -2.93 6.88 6.92
N ILE A 146 -4.09 6.91 6.28
CA ILE A 146 -4.23 6.58 4.86
C ILE A 146 -4.27 7.90 4.10
N HIS A 147 -3.38 8.06 3.13
CA HIS A 147 -3.33 9.30 2.34
C HIS A 147 -2.83 9.04 0.90
N PRO A 148 -3.23 9.90 -0.07
CA PRO A 148 -2.76 9.76 -1.44
C PRO A 148 -1.27 10.08 -1.56
N VAL A 149 -0.63 9.46 -2.58
CA VAL A 149 0.74 9.78 -2.99
C VAL A 149 0.84 11.20 -3.49
N SER A 150 1.95 11.86 -3.23
CA SER A 150 2.28 13.16 -3.83
C SER A 150 2.71 12.94 -5.28
N LEU A 151 1.87 13.35 -6.25
CA LEU A 151 2.25 13.35 -7.66
C LEU A 151 3.43 14.30 -7.94
N PRO A 152 4.30 14.01 -8.90
CA PRO A 152 4.08 13.35 -10.19
C PRO A 152 4.57 11.89 -10.29
N ASN A 153 4.65 11.15 -9.21
CA ASN A 153 5.44 9.91 -9.11
C ASN A 153 4.67 8.64 -9.43
N PHE A 154 3.40 8.73 -9.80
CA PHE A 154 2.56 7.56 -10.08
C PHE A 154 3.09 6.71 -11.25
N SER A 155 3.70 7.35 -12.24
CA SER A 155 4.25 6.67 -13.42
C SER A 155 5.51 5.84 -13.14
N ILE A 156 6.20 6.12 -12.03
CA ILE A 156 7.45 5.42 -11.65
C ILE A 156 7.20 4.34 -10.59
N TYR A 157 6.00 4.27 -10.05
CA TYR A 157 5.61 3.32 -9.00
C TYR A 157 5.89 1.85 -9.35
N PRO A 158 5.71 1.38 -10.60
CA PRO A 158 6.07 0.02 -10.97
C PRO A 158 7.57 -0.27 -10.87
N LEU A 159 8.41 0.75 -10.99
CA LEU A 159 9.87 0.61 -10.98
C LEU A 159 10.45 0.65 -9.57
N MET A 160 9.64 1.02 -8.54
CA MET A 160 10.06 1.22 -7.15
C MET A 160 11.59 1.16 -6.97
N ILE A 161 12.18 2.29 -7.30
CA ILE A 161 13.63 2.49 -7.23
C ILE A 161 14.06 2.19 -5.78
N PRO A 162 15.06 1.32 -5.56
CA PRO A 162 15.55 1.00 -4.23
C PRO A 162 15.83 2.28 -3.43
N VAL A 163 15.58 2.26 -2.13
CA VAL A 163 15.81 3.40 -1.22
C VAL A 163 17.21 4.02 -1.39
N LYS A 164 18.20 3.22 -1.80
CA LYS A 164 19.56 3.71 -2.11
C LYS A 164 19.62 4.63 -3.34
N ALA A 165 18.82 4.40 -4.36
CA ALA A 165 18.77 5.26 -5.55
C ALA A 165 18.05 6.59 -5.27
N HIS A 166 17.25 6.66 -4.23
CA HIS A 166 16.60 7.87 -3.75
C HIS A 166 17.59 8.98 -3.36
N LYS A 167 18.75 8.63 -2.80
CA LYS A 167 19.83 9.60 -2.51
C LYS A 167 20.46 10.18 -3.78
N ILE A 168 20.48 9.40 -4.87
CA ILE A 168 21.06 9.80 -6.16
C ILE A 168 20.11 10.71 -6.94
N LEU A 169 18.79 10.48 -6.85
CA LEU A 169 17.77 11.24 -7.58
C LEU A 169 17.29 12.51 -6.87
N GLY A 170 17.92 12.86 -5.73
CA GLY A 170 17.52 13.99 -4.90
C GLY A 170 16.10 13.83 -4.32
N HIS A 171 15.88 14.22 -3.09
CA HIS A 171 14.71 13.99 -2.22
C HIS A 171 13.29 14.30 -2.77
N LYS A 172 13.14 14.52 -4.07
CA LYS A 172 11.88 14.91 -4.72
C LYS A 172 10.93 13.71 -4.96
N ILE A 173 11.45 12.49 -5.01
CA ILE A 173 10.67 11.27 -5.28
C ILE A 173 10.72 10.39 -4.04
N ARG A 174 9.62 10.30 -3.29
CA ARG A 174 9.49 9.44 -2.11
C ARG A 174 8.55 8.27 -2.42
N PRO A 175 9.07 7.11 -2.89
CA PRO A 175 8.24 5.92 -3.18
C PRO A 175 7.86 5.14 -1.90
N TYR A 176 8.05 5.72 -0.74
CA TYR A 176 7.79 5.14 0.58
C TYR A 176 7.04 6.13 1.47
N SER A 177 6.55 5.62 2.57
CA SER A 177 5.96 6.43 3.65
C SER A 177 6.83 6.36 4.92
N GLU A 178 6.51 7.19 5.89
CA GLU A 178 7.10 7.16 7.24
C GLU A 178 6.20 6.35 8.20
N GLY A 179 5.62 5.26 7.69
CA GLY A 179 4.74 4.35 8.41
C GLY A 179 3.28 4.38 7.97
N CYS A 180 2.84 5.43 7.26
CA CYS A 180 1.48 5.56 6.74
C CYS A 180 1.17 4.55 5.63
N ILE A 181 -0.12 4.31 5.39
CA ILE A 181 -0.65 3.63 4.21
C ILE A 181 -0.79 4.68 3.11
N THR A 182 0.13 4.69 2.15
CA THR A 182 0.15 5.69 1.08
C THR A 182 -0.32 5.05 -0.22
N ILE A 183 -1.39 5.58 -0.82
CA ILE A 183 -2.09 5.06 -2.00
C ILE A 183 -2.13 6.06 -3.15
#